data_e2033f9fea2f5d0dc29278d04d8db0e4
#
_entry.id   e2033f9fea2f5d0dc29278d04d8db0e4
#
_cell.length_a   1.000
_cell.length_b   1.000
_cell.length_c   1.000
_cell.angle_alpha   90.00
_cell.angle_beta   90.00
_cell.angle_gamma   90.00
#
_symmetry.space_group_name_H-M   'P 1'
#
loop_
_entity.id
_entity.type
_entity.pdbx_description
1 polymer ?
#
loop_
_entity_poly.entity_id
_entity_poly.type
_entity_poly.pdbx_seq_one_letter_code
_entity_poly.pdbx_strand_id
1 'polypeptide(L)'
;HQIVYNDLDSLKNITEQTAAVVIEPIQGASGFITPENNFLDKVREECTKTGALLIFDEIPSALGRTGKMFVCEHFDVEPDMLVIGKGLGGGVFPMAALLTNENLDIVEDRALGHYTHEKSSVGCAAALATIDCLIEDGLLNNAVTLGNSGLEQLEALKLKHPIIHEVRGLGLFYGIDLKLNNQPASDQADAILYHSLSNGLSYKVGGGSILTLCPPLTI
;
A
#
# COMPACT_ATOMS: atom_id res chain seq x y z
N HIS A 1 -17.55 -7.81 -10.65
CA HIS A 1 -16.52 -8.42 -11.50
C HIS A 1 -15.17 -8.22 -10.83
N GLN A 2 -14.19 -9.05 -11.19
CA GLN A 2 -12.84 -8.97 -10.65
C GLN A 2 -11.85 -8.86 -11.81
N ILE A 3 -10.84 -7.99 -11.65
CA ILE A 3 -9.62 -7.98 -12.46
C ILE A 3 -8.52 -8.71 -11.69
N VAL A 4 -7.63 -9.37 -12.41
CA VAL A 4 -6.46 -10.04 -11.83
C VAL A 4 -5.28 -9.08 -11.90
N TYR A 5 -4.62 -8.86 -10.78
CA TYR A 5 -3.50 -7.93 -10.69
C TYR A 5 -2.33 -8.39 -11.58
N ASN A 6 -1.73 -7.47 -12.34
CA ASN A 6 -0.70 -7.71 -13.35
C ASN A 6 -1.13 -8.58 -14.56
N ASP A 7 -2.43 -8.87 -14.71
CA ASP A 7 -2.98 -9.55 -15.89
C ASP A 7 -3.75 -8.56 -16.78
N LEU A 8 -3.13 -8.13 -17.86
CA LEU A 8 -3.73 -7.20 -18.82
C LEU A 8 -4.97 -7.78 -19.51
N ASP A 9 -5.03 -9.10 -19.72
CA ASP A 9 -6.19 -9.74 -20.34
C ASP A 9 -7.45 -9.66 -19.47
N SER A 10 -7.29 -9.53 -18.16
CA SER A 10 -8.39 -9.38 -17.22
C SER A 10 -9.06 -8.01 -17.32
N LEU A 11 -8.40 -6.99 -17.88
CA LEU A 11 -8.93 -5.62 -18.01
C LEU A 11 -10.16 -5.53 -18.91
N LYS A 12 -10.39 -6.50 -19.78
CA LYS A 12 -11.64 -6.64 -20.56
C LYS A 12 -12.90 -6.74 -19.69
N ASN A 13 -12.75 -7.03 -18.39
CA ASN A 13 -13.86 -7.03 -17.43
C ASN A 13 -14.31 -5.62 -17.02
N ILE A 14 -13.52 -4.59 -17.35
CA ILE A 14 -13.90 -3.18 -17.18
C ILE A 14 -14.73 -2.79 -18.42
N THR A 15 -15.99 -2.44 -18.21
CA THR A 15 -16.94 -2.16 -19.29
C THR A 15 -17.72 -0.88 -19.00
N GLU A 16 -18.51 -0.40 -19.94
CA GLU A 16 -19.40 0.76 -19.75
C GLU A 16 -20.44 0.57 -18.61
N GLN A 17 -20.60 -0.65 -18.11
CA GLN A 17 -21.43 -0.95 -16.94
C GLN A 17 -20.65 -0.91 -15.62
N THR A 18 -19.34 -0.70 -15.68
CA THR A 18 -18.47 -0.59 -14.51
C THR A 18 -18.55 0.83 -13.97
N ALA A 19 -19.06 1.01 -12.77
CA ALA A 19 -19.12 2.32 -12.13
C ALA A 19 -17.73 2.78 -11.64
N ALA A 20 -16.96 1.87 -11.04
CA ALA A 20 -15.63 2.15 -10.55
C ALA A 20 -14.76 0.89 -10.49
N VAL A 21 -13.45 1.09 -10.58
CA VAL A 21 -12.41 0.10 -10.30
C VAL A 21 -11.69 0.51 -9.02
N VAL A 22 -11.74 -0.34 -7.99
CA VAL A 22 -11.01 -0.13 -6.74
C VAL A 22 -9.80 -1.04 -6.72
N ILE A 23 -8.60 -0.49 -6.53
CA ILE A 23 -7.36 -1.24 -6.59
C ILE A 23 -6.31 -0.68 -5.63
N GLU A 24 -5.57 -1.57 -4.94
CA GLU A 24 -4.33 -1.17 -4.27
C GLU A 24 -3.24 -0.99 -5.34
N PRO A 25 -2.59 0.19 -5.48
CA PRO A 25 -1.52 0.37 -6.46
C PRO A 25 -0.27 -0.47 -6.15
N ILE A 26 -0.08 -0.84 -4.89
CA ILE A 26 0.82 -1.92 -4.43
C ILE A 26 -0.01 -2.82 -3.53
N GLN A 27 -0.11 -4.11 -3.85
CA GLN A 27 -0.89 -5.05 -3.05
C GLN A 27 -0.20 -5.37 -1.73
N GLY A 28 -0.66 -4.75 -0.64
CA GLY A 28 -0.05 -4.90 0.69
C GLY A 28 -0.24 -6.30 1.27
N ALA A 29 -1.48 -6.78 1.36
CA ALA A 29 -1.81 -8.05 2.00
C ALA A 29 -1.26 -9.28 1.24
N SER A 30 -1.08 -9.16 -0.07
CA SER A 30 -0.51 -10.21 -0.93
C SER A 30 1.02 -10.26 -0.89
N GLY A 31 1.67 -9.45 -0.04
CA GLY A 31 3.12 -9.44 0.14
C GLY A 31 3.85 -8.43 -0.72
N PHE A 32 3.29 -7.23 -0.84
CA PHE A 32 3.86 -6.06 -1.51
C PHE A 32 4.16 -6.27 -2.98
N ILE A 33 3.14 -6.79 -3.69
CA ILE A 33 3.22 -6.98 -5.13
C ILE A 33 3.11 -5.61 -5.80
N THR A 34 4.12 -5.27 -6.59
CA THR A 34 4.16 -4.03 -7.37
C THR A 34 3.54 -4.23 -8.76
N PRO A 35 3.03 -3.16 -9.40
CA PRO A 35 2.53 -3.24 -10.76
C PRO A 35 3.67 -3.48 -11.75
N GLU A 36 3.41 -4.31 -12.75
CA GLU A 36 4.33 -4.67 -13.82
C GLU A 36 3.75 -4.25 -15.19
N ASN A 37 4.60 -4.14 -16.20
CA ASN A 37 4.20 -3.95 -17.58
C ASN A 37 3.20 -2.79 -17.82
N ASN A 38 3.37 -1.66 -17.12
CA ASN A 38 2.47 -0.52 -17.19
C ASN A 38 1.01 -0.88 -16.83
N PHE A 39 0.83 -1.81 -15.91
CA PHE A 39 -0.49 -2.32 -15.53
C PHE A 39 -1.44 -1.21 -15.05
N LEU A 40 -0.96 -0.31 -14.18
CA LEU A 40 -1.79 0.80 -13.68
C LEU A 40 -2.17 1.80 -14.77
N ASP A 41 -1.24 2.08 -15.71
CA ASP A 41 -1.55 2.91 -16.89
C ASP A 41 -2.68 2.30 -17.70
N LYS A 42 -2.62 0.98 -17.93
CA LYS A 42 -3.66 0.27 -18.69
C LYS A 42 -4.99 0.22 -17.95
N VAL A 43 -4.98 0.08 -16.62
CA VAL A 43 -6.19 0.21 -15.81
C VAL A 43 -6.78 1.62 -15.97
N ARG A 44 -5.96 2.68 -15.90
CA ARG A 44 -6.40 4.07 -16.10
C ARG A 44 -6.99 4.28 -17.51
N GLU A 45 -6.29 3.77 -18.54
CA GLU A 45 -6.77 3.86 -19.93
C GLU A 45 -8.15 3.22 -20.10
N GLU A 46 -8.36 1.99 -19.59
CA GLU A 46 -9.64 1.31 -19.71
C GLU A 46 -10.74 1.98 -18.86
N CYS A 47 -10.43 2.49 -17.67
CA CYS A 47 -11.36 3.28 -16.89
C CYS A 47 -11.79 4.55 -17.65
N THR A 48 -10.85 5.29 -18.23
CA THR A 48 -11.13 6.50 -19.02
C THR A 48 -12.00 6.19 -20.25
N LYS A 49 -11.68 5.11 -20.96
CA LYS A 49 -12.41 4.67 -22.15
C LYS A 49 -13.85 4.25 -21.88
N THR A 50 -14.10 3.60 -20.73
CA THR A 50 -15.42 3.08 -20.36
C THR A 50 -16.24 4.04 -19.52
N GLY A 51 -15.63 5.14 -19.02
CA GLY A 51 -16.27 6.08 -18.09
C GLY A 51 -16.30 5.59 -16.64
N ALA A 52 -15.59 4.51 -16.32
CA ALA A 52 -15.48 4.01 -14.95
C ALA A 52 -14.52 4.91 -14.14
N LEU A 53 -14.81 5.12 -12.85
CA LEU A 53 -13.88 5.81 -11.95
C LEU A 53 -12.74 4.89 -11.53
N LEU A 54 -11.52 5.43 -11.43
CA LEU A 54 -10.38 4.74 -10.84
C LEU A 54 -10.20 5.19 -9.39
N ILE A 55 -10.26 4.26 -8.46
CA ILE A 55 -10.11 4.49 -7.03
C ILE A 55 -8.87 3.74 -6.54
N PHE A 56 -7.87 4.47 -6.05
CA PHE A 56 -6.71 3.84 -5.41
C PHE A 56 -6.93 3.66 -3.91
N ASP A 57 -6.81 2.43 -3.44
CA ASP A 57 -6.73 2.12 -2.01
C ASP A 57 -5.26 2.18 -1.58
N GLU A 58 -4.85 3.32 -1.07
CA GLU A 58 -3.52 3.53 -0.52
C GLU A 58 -3.48 3.51 1.02
N ILE A 59 -4.52 2.95 1.66
CA ILE A 59 -4.56 2.81 3.11
C ILE A 59 -3.26 2.19 3.70
N PRO A 60 -2.68 1.14 3.09
CA PRO A 60 -1.43 0.56 3.61
C PRO A 60 -0.16 1.26 3.15
N SER A 61 -0.17 2.00 2.05
CA SER A 61 1.02 2.35 1.29
C SER A 61 1.31 3.84 1.17
N ALA A 62 0.33 4.71 1.41
CA ALA A 62 0.50 6.16 1.43
C ALA A 62 1.30 6.69 2.63
N LEU A 63 1.37 8.00 2.74
CA LEU A 63 1.92 8.75 3.86
C LEU A 63 3.39 8.42 4.13
N GLY A 64 4.20 8.53 3.09
CA GLY A 64 5.64 8.40 3.18
C GLY A 64 6.16 6.97 3.18
N ARG A 65 5.29 5.96 3.30
CA ARG A 65 5.69 4.55 3.43
C ARG A 65 6.62 4.06 2.32
N THR A 66 6.38 4.53 1.10
CA THR A 66 7.16 4.17 -0.10
C THR A 66 8.22 5.21 -0.48
N GLY A 67 8.39 6.27 0.33
CA GLY A 67 9.31 7.37 0.05
C GLY A 67 8.67 8.55 -0.69
N LYS A 68 7.38 8.45 -1.04
CA LYS A 68 6.55 9.56 -1.55
C LYS A 68 5.31 9.71 -0.70
N MET A 69 4.61 10.85 -0.78
CA MET A 69 3.39 11.06 -0.02
C MET A 69 2.34 10.04 -0.41
N PHE A 70 2.17 9.79 -1.72
CA PHE A 70 1.26 8.80 -2.29
C PHE A 70 1.99 7.86 -3.24
N VAL A 71 1.52 6.62 -3.33
CA VAL A 71 2.12 5.60 -4.22
C VAL A 71 1.89 5.94 -5.69
N CYS A 72 0.74 6.53 -6.03
CA CYS A 72 0.43 6.95 -7.41
C CYS A 72 1.51 7.84 -8.04
N GLU A 73 2.24 8.62 -7.23
CA GLU A 73 3.35 9.45 -7.67
C GLU A 73 4.56 8.66 -8.24
N HIS A 74 4.70 7.36 -7.89
CA HIS A 74 5.77 6.52 -8.43
C HIS A 74 5.49 6.05 -9.87
N PHE A 75 4.21 6.01 -10.23
CA PHE A 75 3.73 5.45 -11.50
C PHE A 75 3.19 6.51 -12.46
N ASP A 76 3.11 7.77 -12.02
CA ASP A 76 2.55 8.88 -12.79
C ASP A 76 1.09 8.60 -13.25
N VAL A 77 0.32 7.89 -12.42
CA VAL A 77 -1.08 7.55 -12.68
C VAL A 77 -1.97 8.25 -11.67
N GLU A 78 -2.78 9.20 -12.13
CA GLU A 78 -3.72 9.94 -11.29
C GLU A 78 -5.06 9.18 -11.17
N PRO A 79 -5.48 8.76 -9.95
CA PRO A 79 -6.80 8.20 -9.73
C PRO A 79 -7.87 9.30 -9.64
N ASP A 80 -9.13 8.94 -9.86
CA ASP A 80 -10.27 9.86 -9.63
C ASP A 80 -10.55 10.03 -8.12
N MET A 81 -10.25 9.00 -7.34
CA MET A 81 -10.35 9.01 -5.88
C MET A 81 -9.18 8.27 -5.25
N LEU A 82 -8.75 8.74 -4.08
CA LEU A 82 -7.66 8.15 -3.30
C LEU A 82 -8.12 7.92 -1.87
N VAL A 83 -8.04 6.67 -1.40
CA VAL A 83 -8.39 6.28 -0.02
C VAL A 83 -7.10 6.18 0.79
N ILE A 84 -7.03 6.93 1.90
CA ILE A 84 -5.90 6.89 2.84
C ILE A 84 -6.40 6.60 4.26
N GLY A 85 -5.53 6.02 5.08
CA GLY A 85 -5.89 5.64 6.45
C GLY A 85 -4.68 5.18 7.23
N LYS A 86 -4.86 4.22 8.14
CA LYS A 86 -3.79 3.65 8.98
C LYS A 86 -2.86 4.70 9.58
N GLY A 87 -1.80 5.09 8.85
CA GLY A 87 -0.81 6.08 9.28
C GLY A 87 -1.36 7.50 9.46
N LEU A 88 -2.53 7.84 8.89
CA LEU A 88 -3.07 9.19 8.87
C LEU A 88 -3.25 9.80 10.26
N GLY A 89 -3.65 9.01 11.24
CA GLY A 89 -3.79 9.45 12.62
C GLY A 89 -2.52 9.30 13.49
N GLY A 90 -1.35 9.13 12.88
CA GLY A 90 -0.05 9.04 13.57
C GLY A 90 0.11 7.83 14.49
N GLY A 91 -0.74 6.80 14.35
CA GLY A 91 -0.81 5.67 15.29
C GLY A 91 -1.48 6.00 16.63
N VAL A 92 -1.91 7.23 16.80
CA VAL A 92 -2.55 7.73 18.06
C VAL A 92 -4.06 7.70 17.95
N PHE A 93 -4.60 8.06 16.79
CA PHE A 93 -6.05 8.14 16.58
C PHE A 93 -6.47 7.40 15.29
N PRO A 94 -7.49 6.52 15.35
CA PRO A 94 -8.00 5.85 14.14
C PRO A 94 -8.65 6.88 13.21
N MET A 95 -8.08 7.04 12.02
CA MET A 95 -8.58 7.98 11.02
C MET A 95 -8.36 7.46 9.61
N ALA A 96 -9.30 7.77 8.73
CA ALA A 96 -9.20 7.54 7.30
C ALA A 96 -9.80 8.75 6.57
N ALA A 97 -9.42 8.93 5.31
CA ALA A 97 -9.96 9.96 4.45
C ALA A 97 -10.11 9.45 3.02
N LEU A 98 -11.07 10.02 2.32
CA LEU A 98 -11.25 9.89 0.88
C LEU A 98 -10.90 11.26 0.26
N LEU A 99 -9.92 11.28 -0.63
CA LEU A 99 -9.58 12.44 -1.44
C LEU A 99 -10.21 12.25 -2.81
N THR A 100 -10.77 13.32 -3.36
CA THR A 100 -11.40 13.28 -4.68
C THR A 100 -11.30 14.64 -5.37
N ASN A 101 -11.53 14.63 -6.68
CA ASN A 101 -11.65 15.84 -7.47
C ASN A 101 -12.98 16.56 -7.16
N GLU A 102 -12.99 17.89 -7.15
CA GLU A 102 -14.21 18.71 -6.95
C GLU A 102 -15.36 18.32 -7.88
N ASN A 103 -15.07 17.92 -9.10
CA ASN A 103 -16.10 17.49 -10.07
C ASN A 103 -16.89 16.25 -9.64
N LEU A 104 -16.39 15.50 -8.65
CA LEU A 104 -17.06 14.32 -8.11
C LEU A 104 -17.81 14.61 -6.80
N ASP A 105 -17.63 15.78 -6.20
CA ASP A 105 -18.42 16.25 -5.05
C ASP A 105 -19.70 16.92 -5.53
N ILE A 106 -20.61 16.10 -6.07
CA ILE A 106 -21.84 16.54 -6.75
C ILE A 106 -23.08 16.51 -5.87
N VAL A 107 -22.96 16.16 -4.59
CA VAL A 107 -24.09 16.00 -3.69
C VAL A 107 -24.04 17.05 -2.58
N GLU A 108 -24.46 18.26 -2.91
CA GLU A 108 -24.48 19.38 -1.98
C GLU A 108 -25.68 19.38 -1.01
N ASP A 109 -26.79 18.74 -1.41
CA ASP A 109 -28.09 18.83 -0.74
C ASP A 109 -28.39 17.74 0.27
N ARG A 110 -27.50 16.73 0.37
CA ARG A 110 -27.71 15.59 1.27
C ARG A 110 -26.38 14.98 1.73
N ALA A 111 -26.37 14.42 2.94
CA ALA A 111 -25.26 13.61 3.42
C ALA A 111 -25.35 12.20 2.83
N LEU A 112 -24.27 11.71 2.24
CA LEU A 112 -24.17 10.35 1.71
C LEU A 112 -23.91 9.30 2.80
N GLY A 113 -23.52 9.74 3.99
CA GLY A 113 -23.34 8.90 5.16
C GLY A 113 -23.29 9.75 6.43
N HIS A 114 -23.59 9.14 7.55
CA HIS A 114 -23.43 9.72 8.88
C HIS A 114 -22.66 8.75 9.77
N TYR A 115 -21.42 9.10 10.06
CA TYR A 115 -20.57 8.37 11.02
C TYR A 115 -20.33 9.25 12.22
N THR A 116 -20.71 8.79 13.42
CA THR A 116 -20.69 9.57 14.65
C THR A 116 -19.35 10.25 14.92
N HIS A 117 -18.26 9.61 14.52
CA HIS A 117 -16.90 10.09 14.77
C HIS A 117 -16.21 10.69 13.54
N GLU A 118 -16.91 10.85 12.40
CA GLU A 118 -16.36 11.58 11.28
C GLU A 118 -16.04 13.03 11.66
N LYS A 119 -15.00 13.60 11.07
CA LYS A 119 -14.59 14.99 11.34
C LYS A 119 -14.29 15.26 12.82
N SER A 120 -13.84 14.23 13.56
CA SER A 120 -13.37 14.42 14.93
C SER A 120 -12.22 15.44 14.95
N SER A 121 -12.37 16.52 15.75
CA SER A 121 -11.32 17.54 15.88
C SER A 121 -9.99 16.97 16.39
N VAL A 122 -10.05 15.96 17.27
CA VAL A 122 -8.87 15.26 17.78
C VAL A 122 -8.21 14.46 16.64
N GLY A 123 -9.00 13.72 15.85
CA GLY A 123 -8.50 12.98 14.69
C GLY A 123 -7.89 13.90 13.62
N CYS A 124 -8.56 15.03 13.33
CA CYS A 124 -8.02 16.02 12.38
C CYS A 124 -6.71 16.64 12.87
N ALA A 125 -6.60 16.96 14.16
CA ALA A 125 -5.36 17.49 14.74
C ALA A 125 -4.22 16.46 14.67
N ALA A 126 -4.52 15.18 14.96
CA ALA A 126 -3.54 14.08 14.83
C ALA A 126 -3.10 13.89 13.38
N ALA A 127 -4.04 13.98 12.42
CA ALA A 127 -3.72 13.85 11.00
C ALA A 127 -2.84 15.01 10.49
N LEU A 128 -3.16 16.25 10.85
CA LEU A 128 -2.35 17.42 10.50
C LEU A 128 -0.94 17.29 11.07
N ALA A 129 -0.79 17.00 12.36
CA ALA A 129 0.52 16.80 12.98
C ALA A 129 1.32 15.67 12.31
N THR A 130 0.65 14.60 11.87
CA THR A 130 1.31 13.51 11.14
C THR A 130 1.84 14.00 9.78
N ILE A 131 1.04 14.74 9.03
CA ILE A 131 1.45 15.30 7.74
C ILE A 131 2.62 16.28 7.92
N ASP A 132 2.53 17.16 8.91
CA ASP A 132 3.59 18.13 9.23
C ASP A 132 4.91 17.41 9.55
N CYS A 133 4.89 16.40 10.43
CA CYS A 133 6.08 15.60 10.73
C CYS A 133 6.66 14.90 9.49
N LEU A 134 5.82 14.35 8.62
CA LEU A 134 6.30 13.69 7.38
C LEU A 134 7.11 14.65 6.51
N ILE A 135 6.66 15.91 6.43
CA ILE A 135 7.26 16.96 5.59
C ILE A 135 8.46 17.60 6.29
N GLU A 136 8.26 18.08 7.52
CA GLU A 136 9.24 18.90 8.24
C GLU A 136 10.45 18.09 8.72
N ASP A 137 10.24 16.83 9.15
CA ASP A 137 11.31 15.95 9.60
C ASP A 137 11.99 15.19 8.44
N GLY A 138 11.56 15.41 7.20
CA GLY A 138 12.16 14.81 6.01
C GLY A 138 11.97 13.30 5.92
N LEU A 139 10.89 12.76 6.50
CA LEU A 139 10.67 11.32 6.63
C LEU A 139 10.46 10.61 5.29
N LEU A 140 10.01 11.33 4.26
CA LEU A 140 9.94 10.80 2.89
C LEU A 140 11.33 10.40 2.38
N ASN A 141 12.32 11.29 2.50
CA ASN A 141 13.69 11.02 2.09
C ASN A 141 14.35 9.95 2.96
N ASN A 142 14.04 9.94 4.27
CA ASN A 142 14.50 8.88 5.17
C ASN A 142 14.01 7.52 4.70
N ALA A 143 12.73 7.41 4.35
CA ALA A 143 12.14 6.18 3.83
C ALA A 143 12.80 5.70 2.53
N VAL A 144 13.20 6.61 1.63
CA VAL A 144 13.96 6.25 0.42
C VAL A 144 15.34 5.72 0.78
N THR A 145 16.07 6.46 1.61
CA THR A 145 17.47 6.14 1.94
C THR A 145 17.58 4.82 2.69
N LEU A 146 16.83 4.68 3.77
CA LEU A 146 16.83 3.46 4.57
C LEU A 146 16.14 2.31 3.86
N GLY A 147 15.12 2.63 3.02
CA GLY A 147 14.44 1.67 2.18
C GLY A 147 15.37 0.95 1.22
N ASN A 148 16.20 1.69 0.51
CA ASN A 148 17.20 1.13 -0.40
C ASN A 148 18.25 0.31 0.35
N SER A 149 18.80 0.83 1.46
CA SER A 149 19.76 0.10 2.29
C SER A 149 19.18 -1.19 2.85
N GLY A 150 17.90 -1.17 3.30
CA GLY A 150 17.22 -2.36 3.79
C GLY A 150 17.02 -3.41 2.69
N LEU A 151 16.60 -2.97 1.49
CA LEU A 151 16.42 -3.85 0.35
C LEU A 151 17.73 -4.54 -0.05
N GLU A 152 18.85 -3.81 -0.10
CA GLU A 152 20.19 -4.36 -0.37
C GLU A 152 20.59 -5.44 0.65
N GLN A 153 20.31 -5.19 1.93
CA GLN A 153 20.61 -6.16 3.00
C GLN A 153 19.74 -7.40 2.90
N LEU A 154 18.45 -7.26 2.54
CA LEU A 154 17.52 -8.37 2.35
C LEU A 154 17.91 -9.20 1.12
N GLU A 155 18.33 -8.58 0.03
CA GLU A 155 18.89 -9.30 -1.14
C GLU A 155 20.18 -10.04 -0.79
N ALA A 156 21.03 -9.47 0.04
CA ALA A 156 22.23 -10.17 0.54
C ALA A 156 21.88 -11.38 1.43
N LEU A 157 20.76 -11.34 2.18
CA LEU A 157 20.24 -12.49 2.92
C LEU A 157 19.70 -13.57 1.98
N LYS A 158 19.00 -13.18 0.92
CA LYS A 158 18.51 -14.13 -0.10
C LYS A 158 19.64 -14.97 -0.70
N LEU A 159 20.78 -14.36 -0.96
CA LEU A 159 21.97 -15.09 -1.46
C LEU A 159 22.48 -16.15 -0.48
N LYS A 160 22.25 -15.96 0.83
CA LYS A 160 22.72 -16.87 1.89
C LYS A 160 21.69 -17.94 2.27
N HIS A 161 20.41 -17.67 2.03
CA HIS A 161 19.30 -18.48 2.49
C HIS A 161 18.37 -18.90 1.33
N PRO A 162 18.58 -20.09 0.74
CA PRO A 162 17.82 -20.54 -0.44
C PRO A 162 16.30 -20.63 -0.24
N ILE A 163 15.81 -20.60 0.99
CA ILE A 163 14.38 -20.53 1.29
C ILE A 163 13.76 -19.18 0.91
N ILE A 164 14.55 -18.11 0.84
CA ILE A 164 14.10 -16.81 0.38
C ILE A 164 14.03 -16.85 -1.15
N HIS A 165 12.82 -16.96 -1.66
CA HIS A 165 12.56 -17.04 -3.09
C HIS A 165 12.69 -15.66 -3.73
N GLU A 166 12.07 -14.66 -3.12
CA GLU A 166 12.01 -13.31 -3.65
C GLU A 166 12.02 -12.29 -2.52
N VAL A 167 12.64 -11.15 -2.78
CA VAL A 167 12.57 -9.95 -1.93
C VAL A 167 11.95 -8.84 -2.76
N ARG A 168 10.94 -8.17 -2.22
CA ARG A 168 10.28 -7.01 -2.81
C ARG A 168 10.30 -5.86 -1.83
N GLY A 169 10.37 -4.64 -2.34
CA GLY A 169 10.29 -3.46 -1.46
C GLY A 169 10.31 -2.15 -2.21
N LEU A 170 9.66 -1.16 -1.61
CA LEU A 170 9.72 0.24 -2.04
C LEU A 170 9.64 1.12 -0.79
N GLY A 171 10.65 1.96 -0.58
CA GLY A 171 10.81 2.66 0.68
C GLY A 171 10.91 1.68 1.87
N LEU A 172 10.24 1.99 2.96
CA LEU A 172 10.18 1.15 4.16
C LEU A 172 8.98 0.18 4.15
N PHE A 173 8.79 -0.51 3.02
CA PHE A 173 7.68 -1.42 2.77
C PHE A 173 8.20 -2.67 2.06
N TYR A 174 8.41 -3.79 2.79
CA TYR A 174 9.10 -4.97 2.27
C TYR A 174 8.24 -6.23 2.37
N GLY A 175 8.40 -7.11 1.38
CA GLY A 175 7.90 -8.48 1.37
C GLY A 175 9.03 -9.45 1.06
N ILE A 176 9.17 -10.49 1.90
CA ILE A 176 10.15 -11.57 1.74
C ILE A 176 9.36 -12.85 1.52
N ASP A 177 9.30 -13.32 0.29
CA ASP A 177 8.58 -14.54 -0.09
C ASP A 177 9.43 -15.77 0.19
N LEU A 178 8.89 -16.70 0.99
CA LEU A 178 9.56 -17.93 1.37
C LEU A 178 8.97 -19.12 0.62
N LYS A 179 9.82 -19.91 -0.05
CA LYS A 179 9.44 -21.13 -0.72
C LYS A 179 10.35 -22.30 -0.35
N LEU A 180 9.77 -23.48 -0.25
CA LEU A 180 10.48 -24.74 -0.10
C LEU A 180 9.97 -25.69 -1.20
N ASN A 181 10.88 -26.23 -2.02
CA ASN A 181 10.52 -27.09 -3.15
C ASN A 181 9.46 -26.45 -4.10
N ASN A 182 9.59 -25.16 -4.39
CA ASN A 182 8.67 -24.36 -5.19
C ASN A 182 7.23 -24.23 -4.63
N GLN A 183 7.02 -24.55 -3.35
CA GLN A 183 5.75 -24.37 -2.65
C GLN A 183 5.91 -23.31 -1.54
N PRO A 184 4.82 -22.59 -1.19
CA PRO A 184 4.84 -21.66 -0.06
C PRO A 184 5.35 -22.34 1.21
N ALA A 185 6.33 -21.74 1.89
CA ALA A 185 6.96 -22.28 3.10
C ALA A 185 6.27 -21.74 4.36
N SER A 186 4.98 -22.02 4.53
CA SER A 186 4.14 -21.42 5.58
C SER A 186 4.61 -21.79 6.99
N ASP A 187 4.93 -23.07 7.25
CA ASP A 187 5.40 -23.51 8.56
C ASP A 187 6.73 -22.82 8.95
N GLN A 188 7.62 -22.62 7.96
CA GLN A 188 8.89 -21.93 8.18
C GLN A 188 8.68 -20.44 8.40
N ALA A 189 7.73 -19.82 7.68
CA ALA A 189 7.37 -18.42 7.88
C ALA A 189 6.86 -18.17 9.30
N ASP A 190 5.99 -19.03 9.81
CA ASP A 190 5.49 -18.96 11.18
C ASP A 190 6.61 -19.21 12.21
N ALA A 191 7.47 -20.21 11.98
CA ALA A 191 8.61 -20.47 12.86
C ALA A 191 9.56 -19.27 12.94
N ILE A 192 9.87 -18.63 11.80
CA ILE A 192 10.69 -17.42 11.73
C ILE A 192 9.99 -16.25 12.43
N LEU A 193 8.68 -16.06 12.23
CA LEU A 193 7.90 -15.03 12.90
C LEU A 193 8.00 -15.14 14.42
N TYR A 194 7.71 -16.31 14.98
CA TYR A 194 7.74 -16.51 16.43
C TYR A 194 9.16 -16.45 17.01
N HIS A 195 10.16 -16.93 16.28
CA HIS A 195 11.56 -16.77 16.69
C HIS A 195 11.98 -15.29 16.70
N SER A 196 11.61 -14.52 15.67
CA SER A 196 11.87 -13.08 15.62
C SER A 196 11.17 -12.34 16.76
N LEU A 197 9.91 -12.70 17.04
CA LEU A 197 9.14 -12.09 18.12
C LEU A 197 9.80 -12.34 19.48
N SER A 198 10.31 -13.55 19.73
CA SER A 198 11.03 -13.88 20.98
C SER A 198 12.36 -13.12 21.11
N ASN A 199 12.88 -12.58 20.01
CA ASN A 199 14.07 -11.72 19.97
C ASN A 199 13.73 -10.22 19.84
N GLY A 200 12.47 -9.83 20.05
CA GLY A 200 12.05 -8.44 20.08
C GLY A 200 11.68 -7.82 18.73
N LEU A 201 11.64 -8.60 17.64
CA LEU A 201 11.24 -8.13 16.33
C LEU A 201 9.83 -8.62 15.98
N SER A 202 8.89 -7.69 15.80
CA SER A 202 7.49 -7.97 15.45
C SER A 202 7.18 -7.52 14.02
N TYR A 203 6.53 -8.38 13.24
CA TYR A 203 6.02 -8.12 11.90
C TYR A 203 4.84 -9.06 11.60
N LYS A 204 4.39 -9.12 10.35
CA LYS A 204 3.28 -9.98 9.92
C LYS A 204 3.73 -10.98 8.86
N VAL A 205 3.02 -12.11 8.77
CA VAL A 205 3.08 -13.01 7.63
C VAL A 205 1.84 -12.77 6.77
N GLY A 206 2.05 -12.43 5.50
CA GLY A 206 1.02 -12.27 4.47
C GLY A 206 1.07 -13.44 3.49
N GLY A 207 -0.04 -13.70 2.77
CA GLY A 207 -0.08 -14.73 1.74
C GLY A 207 0.34 -16.15 2.20
N GLY A 208 0.40 -16.39 3.51
CA GLY A 208 0.78 -17.66 4.12
C GLY A 208 2.29 -17.90 4.24
N SER A 209 3.14 -17.28 3.45
CA SER A 209 4.60 -17.52 3.47
C SER A 209 5.45 -16.26 3.27
N ILE A 210 4.84 -15.09 3.25
CA ILE A 210 5.53 -13.83 2.96
C ILE A 210 5.70 -13.04 4.26
N LEU A 211 6.95 -12.82 4.67
CA LEU A 211 7.26 -11.95 5.80
C LEU A 211 7.11 -10.50 5.34
N THR A 212 6.22 -9.75 6.02
CA THR A 212 5.93 -8.35 5.66
C THR A 212 6.50 -7.41 6.70
N LEU A 213 7.48 -6.60 6.30
CA LEU A 213 8.19 -5.68 7.19
C LEU A 213 7.81 -4.24 6.86
N CYS A 214 7.34 -3.52 7.88
CA CYS A 214 6.95 -2.11 7.79
C CYS A 214 7.51 -1.36 9.01
N PRO A 215 8.82 -1.10 9.07
CA PRO A 215 9.40 -0.39 10.20
C PRO A 215 8.85 1.04 10.32
N PRO A 216 8.95 1.70 11.49
CA PRO A 216 8.58 3.10 11.61
C PRO A 216 9.33 3.99 10.61
N LEU A 217 8.69 5.07 10.13
CA LEU A 217 9.35 6.03 9.24
C LEU A 217 10.48 6.82 9.91
N THR A 218 10.47 6.84 11.25
CA THR A 218 11.43 7.52 12.11
C THR A 218 12.62 6.65 12.54
N ILE A 219 12.77 5.45 11.93
CA ILE A 219 13.87 4.55 12.24
C ILE A 219 15.23 5.15 11.88
#